data_e9ec7d7ba961f206a5cabe9648aca2e6
#
_entry.id   e9ec7d7ba961f206a5cabe9648aca2e6
#
_cell.length_a   1.000
_cell.length_b   1.000
_cell.length_c   1.000
_cell.angle_alpha   90.00
_cell.angle_beta   90.00
_cell.angle_gamma   90.00
#
_symmetry.space_group_name_H-M   'P 1'
#
loop_
_entity.id
_entity.type
_entity.pdbx_description
1 polymer ?
#
loop_
_entity_poly.entity_id
_entity_poly.type
_entity_poly.pdbx_seq_one_letter_code
_entity_poly.pdbx_strand_id
1 'polypeptide(L)'
;MNEGYTKVFVSLDGTEQQDFVLARAIKVAANNGAKLIIGHVIDSTALESAGSYPVDLVNGLEEAFKNSIEKQLEEAKANPDIPEVEVMIRAGRIRETLKDEMLDVVKPDLVLCG
;
A
#
# COMPACT_ATOMS: atom_id res chain seq x y z
N MET A 1 -3.98 -18.50 -17.91
CA MET A 1 -2.57 -18.63 -17.60
C MET A 1 -1.94 -17.27 -17.34
N ASN A 2 -1.20 -17.17 -16.28
CA ASN A 2 -0.61 -15.89 -15.89
C ASN A 2 0.72 -15.68 -16.55
N GLU A 3 0.73 -14.93 -17.62
CA GLU A 3 1.96 -14.58 -18.32
C GLU A 3 2.41 -13.18 -17.95
N GLY A 4 1.64 -12.50 -17.12
CA GLY A 4 1.92 -11.15 -16.73
C GLY A 4 2.62 -11.07 -15.38
N TYR A 5 2.04 -10.26 -14.52
CA TYR A 5 2.64 -9.91 -13.23
C TYR A 5 2.43 -10.99 -12.19
N THR A 6 3.43 -11.21 -11.34
CA THR A 6 3.33 -12.11 -10.19
C THR A 6 3.20 -11.35 -8.89
N LYS A 7 3.68 -10.11 -8.85
CA LYS A 7 3.58 -9.22 -7.70
C LYS A 7 3.16 -7.85 -8.16
N VAL A 8 2.02 -7.39 -7.68
CA VAL A 8 1.50 -6.05 -7.95
C VAL A 8 1.61 -5.22 -6.68
N PHE A 9 2.27 -4.09 -6.76
CA PHE A 9 2.42 -3.16 -5.65
C PHE A 9 1.60 -1.91 -5.95
N VAL A 10 0.79 -1.48 -4.99
CA VAL A 10 0.06 -0.22 -5.10
C VAL A 10 0.46 0.69 -3.94
N SER A 11 0.92 1.90 -4.28
CA SER A 11 1.28 2.92 -3.30
C SER A 11 0.10 3.88 -3.18
N LEU A 12 -0.45 3.99 -1.98
CA LEU A 12 -1.60 4.85 -1.71
C LEU A 12 -1.16 6.03 -0.84
N ASP A 13 -1.63 7.21 -1.21
CA ASP A 13 -1.22 8.45 -0.54
C ASP A 13 -2.30 9.05 0.38
N GLY A 14 -3.43 8.37 0.51
CA GLY A 14 -4.53 8.83 1.36
C GLY A 14 -5.40 9.92 0.74
N THR A 15 -5.22 10.22 -0.55
CA THR A 15 -6.04 11.21 -1.25
C THR A 15 -7.38 10.63 -1.68
N GLU A 16 -8.24 11.47 -2.23
CA GLU A 16 -9.56 11.07 -2.71
C GLU A 16 -9.50 9.99 -3.79
N GLN A 17 -8.41 9.91 -4.52
CA GLN A 17 -8.24 8.94 -5.59
C GLN A 17 -7.82 7.56 -5.09
N GLN A 18 -7.52 7.45 -3.80
CA GLN A 18 -7.04 6.20 -3.20
C GLN A 18 -7.95 5.01 -3.51
N ASP A 19 -9.26 5.17 -3.34
CA ASP A 19 -10.21 4.09 -3.57
C ASP A 19 -10.21 3.61 -5.01
N PHE A 20 -10.10 4.53 -5.94
CA PHE A 20 -10.06 4.23 -7.37
C PHE A 20 -8.78 3.47 -7.73
N VAL A 21 -7.64 3.95 -7.26
CA VAL A 21 -6.35 3.32 -7.56
C VAL A 21 -6.27 1.92 -6.93
N LEU A 22 -6.75 1.78 -5.71
CA LEU A 22 -6.77 0.48 -5.05
C LEU A 22 -7.69 -0.50 -5.76
N ALA A 23 -8.88 -0.06 -6.18
CA ALA A 23 -9.80 -0.91 -6.94
C ALA A 23 -9.15 -1.40 -8.24
N ARG A 24 -8.42 -0.52 -8.92
CA ARG A 24 -7.69 -0.88 -10.13
C ARG A 24 -6.60 -1.90 -9.86
N ALA A 25 -5.84 -1.71 -8.78
CA ALA A 25 -4.77 -2.64 -8.40
C ALA A 25 -5.33 -4.03 -8.07
N ILE A 26 -6.44 -4.08 -7.36
CA ILE A 26 -7.11 -5.35 -7.04
C ILE A 26 -7.50 -6.07 -8.33
N LYS A 27 -8.08 -5.33 -9.27
CA LYS A 27 -8.49 -5.90 -10.56
C LYS A 27 -7.30 -6.44 -11.35
N VAL A 28 -6.20 -5.69 -11.40
CA VAL A 28 -5.00 -6.11 -12.09
C VAL A 28 -4.40 -7.36 -11.43
N ALA A 29 -4.32 -7.37 -10.11
CA ALA A 29 -3.81 -8.52 -9.38
C ALA A 29 -4.66 -9.77 -9.64
N ALA A 30 -5.99 -9.62 -9.58
CA ALA A 30 -6.89 -10.74 -9.83
C ALA A 30 -6.76 -11.27 -11.26
N ASN A 31 -6.67 -10.38 -12.24
CA ASN A 31 -6.55 -10.78 -13.64
C ASN A 31 -5.25 -11.51 -13.94
N ASN A 32 -4.20 -11.28 -13.14
CA ASN A 32 -2.90 -11.92 -13.34
C ASN A 32 -2.62 -13.05 -12.34
N GLY A 33 -3.53 -13.32 -11.41
CA GLY A 33 -3.27 -14.27 -10.34
C GLY A 33 -2.08 -13.86 -9.48
N ALA A 34 -1.90 -12.55 -9.30
CA ALA A 34 -0.72 -11.98 -8.67
C ALA A 34 -0.95 -11.69 -7.19
N LYS A 35 0.14 -11.73 -6.41
CA LYS A 35 0.13 -11.22 -5.05
C LYS A 35 -0.08 -9.71 -5.10
N LEU A 36 -0.90 -9.18 -4.21
CA LEU A 36 -1.14 -7.75 -4.08
C LEU A 36 -0.48 -7.23 -2.82
N ILE A 37 0.36 -6.21 -2.96
CA ILE A 37 1.00 -5.52 -1.84
C ILE A 37 0.49 -4.08 -1.84
N ILE A 38 -0.11 -3.68 -0.73
CA ILE A 38 -0.65 -2.34 -0.53
C ILE A 38 0.33 -1.59 0.36
N GLY A 39 0.96 -0.56 -0.18
CA GLY A 39 1.95 0.24 0.55
C GLY A 39 1.44 1.64 0.86
N HIS A 40 1.76 2.12 2.04
CA HIS A 40 1.49 3.49 2.46
C HIS A 40 2.65 4.00 3.29
N VAL A 41 3.11 5.21 2.97
CA VAL A 41 4.16 5.87 3.73
C VAL A 41 3.55 7.05 4.48
N ILE A 42 3.74 7.04 5.80
CA ILE A 42 3.37 8.18 6.65
C ILE A 42 4.52 9.16 6.58
N ASP A 43 4.27 10.35 6.03
CA ASP A 43 5.29 11.37 5.85
C ASP A 43 5.76 11.89 7.21
N SER A 44 6.99 11.57 7.57
CA SER A 44 7.57 11.99 8.84
C SER A 44 8.10 13.42 8.82
N THR A 45 8.23 14.03 7.65
CA THR A 45 8.79 15.38 7.52
C THR A 45 7.98 16.40 8.32
N ALA A 46 6.66 16.31 8.21
CA ALA A 46 5.77 17.21 8.97
C ALA A 46 5.86 16.97 10.48
N LEU A 47 6.06 15.72 10.89
CA LEU A 47 6.19 15.36 12.30
C LEU A 47 7.52 15.83 12.89
N GLU A 48 8.59 15.71 12.11
CA GLU A 48 9.92 16.18 12.50
C GLU A 48 9.91 17.70 12.71
N SER A 49 9.20 18.43 11.87
CA SER A 49 9.09 19.89 11.98
C SER A 49 8.45 20.33 13.29
N ALA A 50 7.61 19.49 13.88
CA ALA A 50 6.96 19.78 15.15
C ALA A 50 7.88 19.54 16.36
N GLY A 51 9.10 19.07 16.12
CA GLY A 51 10.09 18.83 17.18
C GLY A 51 9.84 17.59 18.01
N SER A 52 8.86 16.82 17.66
CA SER A 52 8.45 15.63 18.40
C SER A 52 7.93 14.60 17.41
N TYR A 53 8.21 13.32 17.68
CA TYR A 53 7.77 12.21 16.86
C TYR A 53 6.93 11.26 17.74
N PRO A 54 5.70 11.66 18.06
CA PRO A 54 4.90 10.86 19.01
C PRO A 54 4.46 9.54 18.37
N VAL A 55 4.84 8.45 19.02
CA VAL A 55 4.50 7.10 18.59
C VAL A 55 2.97 6.93 18.48
N ASP A 56 2.23 7.53 19.40
CA ASP A 56 0.78 7.46 19.41
C ASP A 56 0.15 8.10 18.17
N LEU A 57 0.73 9.19 17.68
CA LEU A 57 0.25 9.84 16.48
C LEU A 57 0.49 8.95 15.26
N VAL A 58 1.67 8.35 15.16
CA VAL A 58 1.98 7.43 14.06
C VAL A 58 1.04 6.24 14.08
N ASN A 59 0.81 5.66 15.26
CA ASN A 59 -0.11 4.53 15.41
C ASN A 59 -1.54 4.92 15.01
N GLY A 60 -1.97 6.13 15.36
CA GLY A 60 -3.27 6.65 14.97
C GLY A 60 -3.42 6.81 13.47
N LEU A 61 -2.36 7.27 12.81
CA LEU A 61 -2.35 7.42 11.35
C LEU A 61 -2.37 6.06 10.64
N GLU A 62 -1.67 5.07 11.18
CA GLU A 62 -1.72 3.70 10.66
C GLU A 62 -3.13 3.12 10.76
N GLU A 63 -3.77 3.27 11.91
CA GLU A 63 -5.14 2.80 12.12
C GLU A 63 -6.12 3.49 11.18
N ALA A 64 -5.98 4.81 11.02
CA ALA A 64 -6.84 5.57 10.12
C ALA A 64 -6.69 5.07 8.69
N PHE A 65 -5.47 4.81 8.25
CA PHE A 65 -5.23 4.29 6.91
C PHE A 65 -5.86 2.90 6.74
N LYS A 66 -5.62 1.99 7.67
CA LYS A 66 -6.19 0.64 7.63
C LYS A 66 -7.70 0.68 7.57
N ASN A 67 -8.31 1.55 8.38
CA ASN A 67 -9.77 1.72 8.39
C ASN A 67 -10.29 2.24 7.06
N SER A 68 -9.53 3.12 6.41
CA SER A 68 -9.95 3.72 5.14
C SER A 68 -9.99 2.70 4.00
N ILE A 69 -9.22 1.61 4.08
CA ILE A 69 -9.17 0.59 3.04
C ILE A 69 -9.79 -0.74 3.48
N GLU A 70 -10.35 -0.80 4.69
CA GLU A 70 -10.82 -2.05 5.28
C GLU A 70 -11.75 -2.85 4.36
N LYS A 71 -12.76 -2.19 3.81
CA LYS A 71 -13.73 -2.86 2.94
C LYS A 71 -13.06 -3.45 1.69
N GLN A 72 -12.25 -2.66 1.02
CA GLN A 72 -11.55 -3.11 -0.18
C GLN A 72 -10.51 -4.18 0.15
N LEU A 73 -9.85 -4.06 1.29
CA LEU A 73 -8.88 -5.05 1.74
C LEU A 73 -9.55 -6.40 1.97
N GLU A 74 -10.71 -6.41 2.60
CA GLU A 74 -11.48 -7.65 2.81
C GLU A 74 -11.92 -8.26 1.49
N GLU A 75 -12.38 -7.45 0.56
CA GLU A 75 -12.76 -7.91 -0.77
C GLU A 75 -11.56 -8.54 -1.51
N ALA A 76 -10.39 -7.93 -1.40
CA ALA A 76 -9.18 -8.45 -2.02
C ALA A 76 -8.77 -9.79 -1.40
N LYS A 77 -8.81 -9.88 -0.07
CA LYS A 77 -8.45 -11.12 0.63
C LYS A 77 -9.43 -12.25 0.33
N ALA A 78 -10.67 -11.92 0.09
CA ALA A 78 -11.70 -12.92 -0.25
C ALA A 78 -11.68 -13.31 -1.72
N ASN A 79 -10.92 -12.60 -2.55
CA ASN A 79 -10.87 -12.88 -3.98
C ASN A 79 -10.02 -14.13 -4.26
N PRO A 80 -10.62 -15.19 -4.83
CA PRO A 80 -9.87 -16.44 -5.06
C PRO A 80 -8.79 -16.33 -6.12
N ASP A 81 -8.81 -15.28 -6.93
CA ASP A 81 -7.84 -15.06 -7.98
C ASP A 81 -6.58 -14.34 -7.48
N ILE A 82 -6.63 -13.82 -6.24
CA ILE A 82 -5.48 -13.17 -5.62
C ILE A 82 -4.90 -14.10 -4.56
N PRO A 83 -3.71 -14.67 -4.79
CA PRO A 83 -3.16 -15.68 -3.88
C PRO A 83 -2.76 -15.14 -2.50
N GLU A 84 -2.39 -13.87 -2.44
CA GLU A 84 -1.96 -13.26 -1.18
C GLU A 84 -2.13 -11.76 -1.22
N VAL A 85 -2.53 -11.15 -0.10
CA VAL A 85 -2.64 -9.71 0.05
C VAL A 85 -1.82 -9.30 1.28
N GLU A 86 -0.94 -8.33 1.11
CA GLU A 86 -0.11 -7.82 2.19
C GLU A 86 -0.23 -6.31 2.27
N VAL A 87 -0.25 -5.77 3.49
CA VAL A 87 -0.27 -4.32 3.72
C VAL A 87 1.05 -3.93 4.38
N MET A 88 1.73 -2.95 3.80
CA MET A 88 2.98 -2.42 4.33
C MET A 88 2.80 -0.94 4.66
N ILE A 89 2.98 -0.58 5.92
CA ILE A 89 2.89 0.81 6.35
C ILE A 89 4.21 1.16 7.03
N ARG A 90 4.83 2.23 6.57
CA ARG A 90 6.10 2.71 7.12
C ARG A 90 6.03 4.22 7.32
N ALA A 91 6.78 4.71 8.31
CA ALA A 91 6.90 6.14 8.54
C ALA A 91 8.30 6.57 8.10
N GLY A 92 8.39 7.69 7.40
CA GLY A 92 9.67 8.18 6.91
C GLY A 92 9.48 9.22 5.83
N ARG A 93 10.53 9.47 5.08
CA ARG A 93 10.45 10.34 3.90
C ARG A 93 9.87 9.52 2.77
N ILE A 94 8.85 10.07 2.11
CA ILE A 94 8.03 9.29 1.16
C ILE A 94 8.86 8.57 0.11
N ARG A 95 9.70 9.28 -0.63
CA ARG A 95 10.48 8.69 -1.72
C ARG A 95 11.44 7.61 -1.25
N GLU A 96 12.22 7.95 -0.23
CA GLU A 96 13.26 7.06 0.27
C GLU A 96 12.66 5.82 0.91
N THR A 97 11.60 5.99 1.68
CA THR A 97 10.93 4.88 2.34
C THR A 97 10.28 3.97 1.32
N LEU A 98 9.59 4.55 0.34
CA LEU A 98 8.94 3.78 -0.71
C LEU A 98 9.97 2.94 -1.48
N LYS A 99 11.07 3.56 -1.87
CA LYS A 99 12.11 2.87 -2.62
C LYS A 99 12.84 1.83 -1.76
N ASP A 100 13.42 2.26 -0.65
CA ASP A 100 14.36 1.43 0.10
C ASP A 100 13.69 0.38 0.99
N GLU A 101 12.55 0.71 1.59
CA GLU A 101 11.90 -0.17 2.53
C GLU A 101 10.73 -0.97 1.93
N MET A 102 10.27 -0.59 0.76
CA MET A 102 9.15 -1.26 0.09
C MET A 102 9.55 -1.86 -1.25
N LEU A 103 9.88 -1.03 -2.22
CA LEU A 103 10.15 -1.52 -3.57
C LEU A 103 11.40 -2.40 -3.66
N ASP A 104 12.47 -2.02 -3.00
CA ASP A 104 13.70 -2.82 -3.00
C ASP A 104 13.54 -4.14 -2.25
N VAL A 105 12.64 -4.18 -1.27
CA VAL A 105 12.35 -5.39 -0.49
C VAL A 105 11.39 -6.30 -1.24
N VAL A 106 10.30 -5.75 -1.74
CA VAL A 106 9.24 -6.53 -2.41
C VAL A 106 9.63 -6.93 -3.82
N LYS A 107 10.29 -6.05 -4.55
CA LYS A 107 10.68 -6.24 -5.95
C LYS A 107 9.47 -6.60 -6.81
N PRO A 108 8.48 -5.71 -6.88
CA PRO A 108 7.26 -6.00 -7.62
C PRO A 108 7.47 -5.93 -9.13
N ASP A 109 6.61 -6.62 -9.86
CA ASP A 109 6.62 -6.60 -11.31
C ASP A 109 5.88 -5.39 -11.87
N LEU A 110 4.93 -4.85 -11.09
CA LEU A 110 4.15 -3.69 -11.48
C LEU A 110 3.91 -2.82 -10.26
N VAL A 111 4.02 -1.51 -10.45
CA VAL A 111 3.78 -0.51 -9.41
C VAL A 111 2.68 0.43 -9.88
N LEU A 112 1.65 0.60 -9.05
CA LEU A 112 0.57 1.56 -9.26
C LEU A 112 0.67 2.61 -8.16
N CYS A 113 0.51 3.88 -8.53
CA CYS A 113 0.60 4.99 -7.59
C CYS A 113 -0.67 5.84 -7.66
N GLY A 114 -1.10 6.27 -6.51
CA GLY A 114 -2.26 7.15 -6.43
C GLY A 114 -2.24 8.09 -5.28
#